data_cecc694c23af91c694d52730830fb1e9
#
_entry.id   cecc694c23af91c694d52730830fb1e9
#
_cell.length_a   1.000
_cell.length_b   1.000
_cell.length_c   1.000
_cell.angle_alpha   90.00
_cell.angle_beta   90.00
_cell.angle_gamma   90.00
#
_symmetry.space_group_name_H-M   'P 1'
#
loop_
_entity.id
_entity.type
_entity.pdbx_description
1 polymer ?
#
loop_
_entity_poly.entity_id
_entity_poly.type
_entity_poly.pdbx_seq_one_letter_code
_entity_poly.pdbx_strand_id
1 'polypeptide(L)'
;MNTTYFHNVSRPEQFGFAKHQVTPFNISTPDGETLFAWHVLPLDIYATHQDTLMSSPPSLNTRLSLIKNDPDARIVINFHGNAGHIAQGWRTDTYLRLSSLPHTHVFTIDYRGFGHSSGSPTETGLITDGVALIDYVLSHTALPADRLTILGQSLGTAVASAVTLYYADPSSELLPRLPATVAHAEARIFAGTVLVAPFSSLPSLLLTYRIGGILPVLAPLRPYPVLQNWLNGYILDKWRNMDRLVAYVDALASHPELKAARARDRELGSLQIIHAVNDRDISFQQSRMLWKAFSGEDVVVGDKGPAVRREVDGREAGRPRVGVEFLEYGGHNRIVTFAQVALAVGRAFEGR
;
A
#
# COMPACT_ATOMS: atom_id res chain seq x y z
N MET A 1 12.05 -4.97 -22.67
CA MET A 1 11.84 -6.08 -21.72
C MET A 1 12.57 -5.71 -20.44
N ASN A 2 11.88 -5.75 -19.31
CA ASN A 2 12.50 -5.39 -18.03
C ASN A 2 13.35 -6.59 -17.55
N THR A 3 14.67 -6.46 -17.52
CA THR A 3 15.62 -7.54 -17.23
C THR A 3 15.73 -7.89 -15.75
N THR A 4 14.92 -7.25 -14.88
CA THR A 4 14.95 -7.43 -13.42
C THR A 4 14.71 -8.87 -12.96
N TYR A 5 14.11 -9.71 -13.80
CA TYR A 5 13.87 -11.13 -13.50
C TYR A 5 15.17 -11.96 -13.35
N PHE A 6 16.27 -11.50 -13.93
CA PHE A 6 17.57 -12.19 -13.89
C PHE A 6 18.50 -11.64 -12.81
N HIS A 7 18.10 -10.58 -12.11
CA HIS A 7 18.90 -9.98 -11.06
C HIS A 7 18.63 -10.68 -9.72
N ASN A 8 19.68 -10.77 -8.91
CA ASN A 8 19.59 -11.37 -7.58
C ASN A 8 19.05 -10.33 -6.58
N VAL A 9 17.86 -10.55 -6.05
CA VAL A 9 17.22 -9.65 -5.07
C VAL A 9 17.98 -9.57 -3.74
N SER A 10 18.92 -10.49 -3.48
CA SER A 10 19.85 -10.39 -2.34
C SER A 10 21.03 -9.45 -2.62
N ARG A 11 21.11 -8.85 -3.82
CA ARG A 11 22.10 -7.84 -4.22
C ARG A 11 21.39 -6.60 -4.75
N PRO A 12 20.83 -5.76 -3.87
CA PRO A 12 20.02 -4.62 -4.26
C PRO A 12 20.73 -3.58 -5.13
N GLU A 13 22.06 -3.52 -5.08
CA GLU A 13 22.86 -2.61 -5.90
C GLU A 13 22.62 -2.83 -7.41
N GLN A 14 22.24 -4.04 -7.84
CA GLN A 14 21.91 -4.34 -9.22
C GLN A 14 20.66 -3.61 -9.72
N PHE A 15 19.89 -3.04 -8.80
CA PHE A 15 18.66 -2.29 -9.08
C PHE A 15 18.82 -0.78 -8.91
N GLY A 16 20.06 -0.29 -8.80
CA GLY A 16 20.38 1.15 -8.72
C GLY A 16 20.50 1.72 -7.32
N PHE A 17 20.44 0.89 -6.28
CA PHE A 17 20.69 1.33 -4.91
C PHE A 17 22.19 1.49 -4.63
N ALA A 18 22.53 2.41 -3.74
CA ALA A 18 23.89 2.53 -3.22
C ALA A 18 24.29 1.26 -2.44
N LYS A 19 25.58 0.99 -2.36
CA LYS A 19 26.11 -0.16 -1.62
C LYS A 19 25.58 -0.17 -0.19
N HIS A 20 24.94 -1.27 0.21
CA HIS A 20 24.33 -1.43 1.52
C HIS A 20 23.21 -0.42 1.87
N GLN A 21 22.65 0.32 0.92
CA GLN A 21 21.46 1.16 1.15
C GLN A 21 20.22 0.29 1.47
N VAL A 22 20.14 -0.90 0.91
CA VAL A 22 19.05 -1.85 1.15
C VAL A 22 19.55 -3.04 1.95
N THR A 23 18.74 -3.50 2.91
CA THR A 23 19.00 -4.75 3.64
C THR A 23 17.90 -5.75 3.33
N PRO A 24 18.22 -6.85 2.64
CA PRO A 24 17.36 -8.02 2.59
C PRO A 24 17.31 -8.72 3.96
N PHE A 25 16.11 -9.18 4.36
CA PHE A 25 15.92 -9.96 5.59
C PHE A 25 14.65 -10.82 5.48
N ASN A 26 14.39 -11.66 6.47
CA ASN A 26 13.20 -12.49 6.51
C ASN A 26 12.34 -12.15 7.73
N ILE A 27 11.02 -12.31 7.58
CA ILE A 27 10.02 -12.17 8.65
C ILE A 27 9.24 -13.47 8.72
N SER A 28 9.02 -13.99 9.93
CA SER A 28 8.10 -15.11 10.14
C SER A 28 6.69 -14.60 10.39
N THR A 29 5.70 -15.20 9.73
CA THR A 29 4.30 -14.91 9.99
C THR A 29 3.77 -15.74 11.14
N PRO A 30 2.68 -15.32 11.80
CA PRO A 30 2.05 -16.05 12.90
C PRO A 30 1.56 -17.46 12.53
N ASP A 31 1.26 -17.69 11.27
CA ASP A 31 0.82 -18.98 10.72
C ASP A 31 1.97 -19.82 10.11
N GLY A 32 3.23 -19.40 10.34
CA GLY A 32 4.42 -20.23 10.09
C GLY A 32 5.08 -20.02 8.72
N GLU A 33 4.63 -19.05 7.91
CA GLU A 33 5.30 -18.73 6.65
C GLU A 33 6.52 -17.83 6.89
N THR A 34 7.45 -17.86 5.94
CA THR A 34 8.63 -17.00 5.91
C THR A 34 8.54 -16.04 4.74
N LEU A 35 8.54 -14.73 5.03
CA LEU A 35 8.46 -13.67 4.05
C LEU A 35 9.83 -13.06 3.82
N PHE A 36 10.21 -12.91 2.56
CA PHE A 36 11.40 -12.16 2.17
C PHE A 36 11.06 -10.67 2.15
N ALA A 37 11.91 -9.86 2.75
CA ALA A 37 11.67 -8.44 2.97
C ALA A 37 12.88 -7.59 2.62
N TRP A 38 12.64 -6.33 2.26
CA TRP A 38 13.64 -5.28 2.14
C TRP A 38 13.36 -4.13 3.08
N HIS A 39 14.43 -3.62 3.72
CA HIS A 39 14.47 -2.31 4.36
C HIS A 39 15.38 -1.41 3.54
N VAL A 40 14.86 -0.29 3.05
CA VAL A 40 15.58 0.73 2.28
C VAL A 40 15.82 1.94 3.15
N LEU A 41 17.09 2.34 3.30
CA LEU A 41 17.49 3.55 4.01
C LEU A 41 17.19 4.80 3.18
N PRO A 42 16.71 5.90 3.80
CA PRO A 42 16.61 7.19 3.14
C PRO A 42 17.99 7.72 2.76
N LEU A 43 18.07 8.47 1.66
CA LEU A 43 19.35 8.94 1.10
C LEU A 43 20.08 9.94 2.01
N ASP A 44 19.35 10.77 2.74
CA ASP A 44 19.94 11.72 3.71
C ASP A 44 20.60 10.98 4.89
N ILE A 45 19.94 9.98 5.45
CA ILE A 45 20.48 9.12 6.51
C ILE A 45 21.67 8.29 5.97
N TYR A 46 21.51 7.75 4.74
CA TYR A 46 22.61 7.03 4.09
C TYR A 46 23.85 7.93 3.93
N ALA A 47 23.68 9.16 3.42
CA ALA A 47 24.76 10.11 3.22
C ALA A 47 25.49 10.47 4.53
N THR A 48 24.74 10.66 5.62
CA THR A 48 25.32 10.96 6.95
C THR A 48 26.16 9.79 7.49
N HIS A 49 25.81 8.54 7.14
CA HIS A 49 26.50 7.34 7.65
C HIS A 49 27.30 6.61 6.57
N GLN A 50 27.59 7.24 5.42
CA GLN A 50 28.12 6.60 4.23
C GLN A 50 29.42 5.84 4.49
N ASP A 51 30.38 6.43 5.19
CA ASP A 51 31.72 5.80 5.44
C ASP A 51 31.56 4.49 6.23
N THR A 52 30.70 4.47 7.24
CA THR A 52 30.41 3.28 8.04
C THR A 52 29.68 2.21 7.21
N LEU A 53 28.69 2.63 6.44
CA LEU A 53 27.89 1.73 5.60
C LEU A 53 28.71 1.13 4.44
N MET A 54 29.66 1.88 3.90
CA MET A 54 30.54 1.42 2.81
C MET A 54 31.62 0.46 3.31
N SER A 55 32.10 0.60 4.53
CA SER A 55 33.22 -0.19 5.09
C SER A 55 32.80 -1.63 5.41
N SER A 56 31.58 -1.84 5.90
CA SER A 56 31.05 -3.17 6.23
C SER A 56 29.52 -3.23 6.09
N PRO A 57 28.95 -4.39 5.70
CA PRO A 57 27.50 -4.54 5.66
C PRO A 57 26.94 -4.41 7.08
N PRO A 58 26.10 -3.39 7.35
CA PRO A 58 25.54 -3.24 8.69
C PRO A 58 24.54 -4.35 8.98
N SER A 59 24.52 -4.82 10.23
CA SER A 59 23.51 -5.74 10.70
C SER A 59 22.12 -5.09 10.62
N LEU A 60 21.08 -5.91 10.61
CA LEU A 60 19.69 -5.41 10.67
C LEU A 60 19.48 -4.56 11.94
N ASN A 61 20.04 -4.99 13.09
CA ASN A 61 19.95 -4.24 14.35
C ASN A 61 20.60 -2.86 14.25
N THR A 62 21.76 -2.75 13.60
CA THR A 62 22.42 -1.46 13.34
C THR A 62 21.51 -0.53 12.54
N ARG A 63 20.81 -1.06 11.52
CA ARG A 63 19.89 -0.27 10.70
C ARG A 63 18.63 0.15 11.44
N LEU A 64 18.07 -0.73 12.26
CA LEU A 64 16.93 -0.40 13.12
C LEU A 64 17.32 0.65 14.17
N SER A 65 18.56 0.67 14.64
CA SER A 65 19.06 1.74 15.53
C SER A 65 19.14 3.10 14.83
N LEU A 66 19.39 3.15 13.52
CA LEU A 66 19.31 4.42 12.77
C LEU A 66 17.89 5.00 12.76
N ILE A 67 16.86 4.14 12.68
CA ILE A 67 15.46 4.58 12.80
C ILE A 67 15.18 5.10 14.22
N LYS A 68 15.57 4.33 15.25
CA LYS A 68 15.32 4.68 16.67
C LYS A 68 15.97 5.97 17.10
N ASN A 69 17.15 6.27 16.55
CA ASN A 69 17.95 7.44 16.91
C ASN A 69 17.60 8.69 16.08
N ASP A 70 16.74 8.55 15.07
CA ASP A 70 16.27 9.66 14.26
C ASP A 70 14.87 10.12 14.75
N PRO A 71 14.78 11.29 15.42
CA PRO A 71 13.51 11.79 15.94
C PRO A 71 12.49 12.14 14.83
N ASP A 72 12.96 12.36 13.62
CA ASP A 72 12.15 12.69 12.45
C ASP A 72 11.84 11.48 11.57
N ALA A 73 12.28 10.28 11.99
CA ALA A 73 12.08 9.05 11.24
C ALA A 73 10.63 8.83 10.86
N ARG A 74 10.42 8.46 9.60
CA ARG A 74 9.13 8.13 8.98
C ARG A 74 9.27 6.82 8.22
N ILE A 75 8.21 6.05 8.14
CA ILE A 75 8.25 4.75 7.47
C ILE A 75 7.13 4.64 6.45
N VAL A 76 7.47 4.23 5.24
CA VAL A 76 6.52 3.78 4.22
C VAL A 76 6.51 2.26 4.22
N ILE A 77 5.34 1.68 4.50
CA ILE A 77 5.07 0.27 4.27
C ILE A 77 4.53 0.12 2.85
N ASN A 78 5.30 -0.50 1.98
CA ASN A 78 4.93 -0.62 0.58
C ASN A 78 4.45 -2.03 0.24
N PHE A 79 3.22 -2.12 -0.27
CA PHE A 79 2.59 -3.32 -0.78
C PHE A 79 2.54 -3.29 -2.31
N HIS A 80 3.30 -4.17 -2.93
CA HIS A 80 3.44 -4.21 -4.39
C HIS A 80 2.25 -4.88 -5.11
N GLY A 81 2.17 -4.69 -6.42
CA GLY A 81 1.14 -5.30 -7.28
C GLY A 81 1.33 -6.81 -7.47
N ASN A 82 0.38 -7.43 -8.18
CA ASN A 82 0.37 -8.87 -8.42
C ASN A 82 1.61 -9.36 -9.17
N ALA A 83 1.95 -10.63 -8.96
CA ALA A 83 3.02 -11.42 -9.57
C ALA A 83 4.47 -10.94 -9.27
N GLY A 84 5.42 -11.82 -9.49
CA GLY A 84 6.85 -11.56 -9.41
C GLY A 84 7.41 -11.42 -8.00
N HIS A 85 8.32 -10.47 -7.80
CA HIS A 85 9.04 -10.26 -6.55
C HIS A 85 9.20 -8.74 -6.26
N ILE A 86 9.64 -8.39 -5.07
CA ILE A 86 9.78 -7.00 -4.59
C ILE A 86 10.58 -6.07 -5.51
N ALA A 87 11.49 -6.60 -6.31
CA ALA A 87 12.34 -5.80 -7.23
C ALA A 87 11.88 -5.88 -8.70
N GLN A 88 10.67 -6.40 -8.99
CA GLN A 88 10.22 -6.52 -10.37
C GLN A 88 9.67 -5.21 -10.93
N GLY A 89 10.02 -4.93 -12.18
CA GLY A 89 9.46 -3.82 -12.95
C GLY A 89 9.85 -2.47 -12.37
N TRP A 90 8.87 -1.63 -12.10
CA TRP A 90 9.03 -0.27 -11.60
C TRP A 90 9.07 -0.17 -10.07
N ARG A 91 9.10 -1.30 -9.34
CA ARG A 91 9.05 -1.33 -7.87
C ARG A 91 10.29 -0.69 -7.25
N THR A 92 11.46 -0.99 -7.79
CA THR A 92 12.73 -0.41 -7.31
C THR A 92 12.81 1.10 -7.54
N ASP A 93 12.32 1.58 -8.69
CA ASP A 93 12.24 3.04 -8.95
C ASP A 93 11.32 3.74 -7.95
N THR A 94 10.24 3.05 -7.51
CA THR A 94 9.34 3.56 -6.45
C THR A 94 10.09 3.69 -5.14
N TYR A 95 10.83 2.66 -4.73
CA TYR A 95 11.57 2.70 -3.47
C TYR A 95 12.69 3.75 -3.48
N LEU A 96 13.42 3.89 -4.59
CA LEU A 96 14.41 4.94 -4.78
C LEU A 96 13.80 6.34 -4.62
N ARG A 97 12.61 6.55 -5.21
CA ARG A 97 11.92 7.83 -5.10
C ARG A 97 11.40 8.09 -3.69
N LEU A 98 10.84 7.09 -3.02
CA LEU A 98 10.36 7.23 -1.64
C LEU A 98 11.50 7.46 -0.66
N SER A 99 12.61 6.73 -0.81
CA SER A 99 13.79 6.90 0.04
C SER A 99 14.57 8.20 -0.23
N SER A 100 14.21 8.97 -1.26
CA SER A 100 14.71 10.33 -1.46
C SER A 100 13.95 11.39 -0.67
N LEU A 101 12.80 11.04 -0.08
CA LEU A 101 12.14 11.91 0.90
C LEU A 101 12.92 11.89 2.21
N PRO A 102 13.16 13.06 2.84
CA PRO A 102 13.94 13.12 4.06
C PRO A 102 13.41 12.21 5.17
N HIS A 103 14.30 11.56 5.91
CA HIS A 103 13.97 10.69 7.05
C HIS A 103 13.00 9.54 6.73
N THR A 104 12.78 9.21 5.44
CA THR A 104 11.72 8.28 5.03
C THR A 104 12.29 6.92 4.66
N HIS A 105 12.19 5.98 5.59
CA HIS A 105 12.54 4.57 5.40
C HIS A 105 11.43 3.85 4.62
N VAL A 106 11.80 2.84 3.80
CA VAL A 106 10.82 2.02 3.09
C VAL A 106 10.97 0.56 3.52
N PHE A 107 9.86 -0.06 3.90
CA PHE A 107 9.78 -1.51 4.13
C PHE A 107 8.83 -2.14 3.12
N THR A 108 9.22 -3.27 2.56
CA THR A 108 8.43 -4.02 1.59
C THR A 108 8.70 -5.51 1.71
N ILE A 109 7.75 -6.35 1.30
CA ILE A 109 7.85 -7.81 1.35
C ILE A 109 7.49 -8.43 0.00
N ASP A 110 8.03 -9.59 -0.28
CA ASP A 110 7.38 -10.57 -1.13
C ASP A 110 6.25 -11.21 -0.33
N TYR A 111 5.01 -11.19 -0.83
CA TYR A 111 3.93 -11.93 -0.19
C TYR A 111 4.18 -13.43 -0.23
N ARG A 112 3.49 -14.19 0.63
CA ARG A 112 3.51 -15.66 0.54
C ARG A 112 3.22 -16.17 -0.88
N GLY A 113 4.01 -17.12 -1.35
CA GLY A 113 3.92 -17.64 -2.71
C GLY A 113 4.46 -16.73 -3.81
N PHE A 114 5.03 -15.55 -3.45
CA PHE A 114 5.70 -14.65 -4.38
C PHE A 114 7.21 -14.62 -4.10
N GLY A 115 7.99 -14.36 -5.14
CA GLY A 115 9.43 -14.13 -5.06
C GLY A 115 10.17 -15.19 -4.26
N HIS A 116 10.71 -14.81 -3.11
CA HIS A 116 11.47 -15.68 -2.21
C HIS A 116 10.71 -16.07 -0.94
N SER A 117 9.43 -15.69 -0.82
CA SER A 117 8.59 -16.07 0.31
C SER A 117 8.00 -17.47 0.16
N SER A 118 7.77 -18.16 1.27
CA SER A 118 7.13 -19.45 1.32
C SER A 118 5.61 -19.38 1.14
N GLY A 119 4.93 -20.52 1.13
CA GLY A 119 3.47 -20.62 1.15
C GLY A 119 2.76 -20.45 -0.18
N SER A 120 1.46 -20.20 -0.10
CA SER A 120 0.58 -20.00 -1.25
C SER A 120 -0.32 -18.78 -1.06
N PRO A 121 -0.53 -17.96 -2.09
CA PRO A 121 -1.28 -16.71 -1.97
C PRO A 121 -2.78 -16.97 -1.81
N THR A 122 -3.37 -16.37 -0.78
CA THR A 122 -4.82 -16.26 -0.54
C THR A 122 -5.12 -14.86 0.00
N GLU A 123 -6.36 -14.40 -0.06
CA GLU A 123 -6.74 -13.11 0.52
C GLU A 123 -6.37 -13.02 2.00
N THR A 124 -6.78 -14.01 2.81
CA THR A 124 -6.43 -14.08 4.23
C THR A 124 -4.92 -14.10 4.45
N GLY A 125 -4.20 -14.90 3.66
CA GLY A 125 -2.75 -15.03 3.76
C GLY A 125 -2.03 -13.71 3.48
N LEU A 126 -2.34 -13.02 2.39
CA LEU A 126 -1.70 -11.76 2.05
C LEU A 126 -2.01 -10.64 3.07
N ILE A 127 -3.20 -10.66 3.67
CA ILE A 127 -3.53 -9.74 4.77
C ILE A 127 -2.69 -10.07 6.01
N THR A 128 -2.55 -11.36 6.35
CA THR A 128 -1.66 -11.82 7.44
C THR A 128 -0.22 -11.38 7.21
N ASP A 129 0.29 -11.49 5.97
CA ASP A 129 1.63 -11.03 5.59
C ASP A 129 1.81 -9.53 5.81
N GLY A 130 0.80 -8.75 5.40
CA GLY A 130 0.81 -7.30 5.57
C GLY A 130 0.80 -6.88 7.05
N VAL A 131 0.00 -7.55 7.88
CA VAL A 131 -0.02 -7.33 9.34
C VAL A 131 1.31 -7.75 9.95
N ALA A 132 1.87 -8.91 9.57
CA ALA A 132 3.16 -9.37 10.09
C ALA A 132 4.30 -8.38 9.79
N LEU A 133 4.33 -7.77 8.60
CA LEU A 133 5.30 -6.73 8.28
C LEU A 133 5.13 -5.49 9.18
N ILE A 134 3.91 -5.01 9.35
CA ILE A 134 3.63 -3.82 10.17
C ILE A 134 3.97 -4.08 11.63
N ASP A 135 3.58 -5.24 12.18
CA ASP A 135 3.91 -5.63 13.55
C ASP A 135 5.42 -5.76 13.77
N TYR A 136 6.11 -6.36 12.79
CA TYR A 136 7.57 -6.41 12.82
C TYR A 136 8.17 -5.00 12.90
N VAL A 137 7.72 -4.09 12.06
CA VAL A 137 8.22 -2.70 12.03
C VAL A 137 7.92 -1.99 13.35
N LEU A 138 6.69 -2.00 13.83
CA LEU A 138 6.29 -1.33 15.07
C LEU A 138 7.06 -1.86 16.29
N SER A 139 7.21 -3.19 16.39
CA SER A 139 7.91 -3.82 17.54
C SER A 139 9.42 -3.57 17.54
N HIS A 140 10.05 -3.48 16.36
CA HIS A 140 11.50 -3.34 16.26
C HIS A 140 11.97 -1.91 16.13
N THR A 141 11.16 -0.98 15.68
CA THR A 141 11.55 0.44 15.55
C THR A 141 11.14 1.29 16.75
N ALA A 142 10.15 0.85 17.53
CA ALA A 142 9.50 1.60 18.60
C ALA A 142 8.85 2.93 18.13
N LEU A 143 8.67 3.11 16.81
CA LEU A 143 7.93 4.24 16.27
C LEU A 143 6.42 4.03 16.47
N PRO A 144 5.67 5.08 16.77
CA PRO A 144 4.21 5.00 16.84
C PRO A 144 3.62 4.86 15.43
N ALA A 145 2.41 4.30 15.35
CA ALA A 145 1.74 4.02 14.07
C ALA A 145 1.50 5.27 13.22
N ASP A 146 1.34 6.43 13.82
CA ASP A 146 1.17 7.73 13.15
C ASP A 146 2.44 8.24 12.42
N ARG A 147 3.57 7.56 12.59
CA ARG A 147 4.79 7.76 11.79
C ARG A 147 4.91 6.81 10.59
N LEU A 148 3.88 5.99 10.36
CA LEU A 148 3.81 5.05 9.25
C LEU A 148 2.79 5.53 8.20
N THR A 149 3.17 5.46 6.92
CA THR A 149 2.26 5.59 5.77
C THR A 149 2.18 4.27 5.03
N ILE A 150 0.96 3.83 4.73
CA ILE A 150 0.72 2.61 3.96
C ILE A 150 0.60 2.97 2.49
N LEU A 151 1.40 2.36 1.63
CA LEU A 151 1.34 2.54 0.17
C LEU A 151 1.01 1.20 -0.48
N GLY A 152 -0.06 1.15 -1.25
CA GLY A 152 -0.44 -0.02 -2.04
C GLY A 152 -0.53 0.29 -3.53
N GLN A 153 -0.11 -0.66 -4.39
CA GLN A 153 -0.31 -0.59 -5.83
C GLN A 153 -1.09 -1.80 -6.32
N SER A 154 -2.12 -1.62 -7.16
CA SER A 154 -2.88 -2.73 -7.77
C SER A 154 -3.35 -3.72 -6.70
N LEU A 155 -2.95 -5.01 -6.74
CA LEU A 155 -3.22 -5.99 -5.66
C LEU A 155 -2.81 -5.45 -4.28
N GLY A 156 -1.68 -4.74 -4.20
CA GLY A 156 -1.23 -4.14 -2.94
C GLY A 156 -2.20 -3.11 -2.36
N THR A 157 -3.10 -2.51 -3.17
CA THR A 157 -4.16 -1.64 -2.65
C THR A 157 -5.20 -2.42 -1.85
N ALA A 158 -5.43 -3.69 -2.22
CA ALA A 158 -6.34 -4.56 -1.50
C ALA A 158 -5.77 -4.99 -0.14
N VAL A 159 -4.47 -5.32 -0.12
CA VAL A 159 -3.76 -5.57 1.15
C VAL A 159 -3.74 -4.31 2.00
N ALA A 160 -3.37 -3.15 1.42
CA ALA A 160 -3.36 -1.86 2.12
C ALA A 160 -4.72 -1.52 2.73
N SER A 161 -5.82 -1.68 1.99
CA SER A 161 -7.19 -1.41 2.48
C SER A 161 -7.55 -2.30 3.66
N ALA A 162 -7.18 -3.59 3.60
CA ALA A 162 -7.47 -4.54 4.66
C ALA A 162 -6.65 -4.27 5.93
N VAL A 163 -5.34 -4.07 5.80
CA VAL A 163 -4.48 -3.80 6.96
C VAL A 163 -4.80 -2.45 7.61
N THR A 164 -5.14 -1.44 6.82
CA THR A 164 -5.54 -0.13 7.34
C THR A 164 -6.82 -0.23 8.17
N LEU A 165 -7.83 -0.98 7.69
CA LEU A 165 -9.03 -1.27 8.46
C LEU A 165 -8.71 -2.11 9.70
N TYR A 166 -7.87 -3.14 9.56
CA TYR A 166 -7.51 -4.03 10.68
C TYR A 166 -6.90 -3.26 11.86
N TYR A 167 -6.03 -2.29 11.61
CA TYR A 167 -5.46 -1.47 12.68
C TYR A 167 -6.45 -0.44 13.24
N ALA A 168 -7.41 0.04 12.45
CA ALA A 168 -8.43 0.98 12.91
C ALA A 168 -9.59 0.28 13.64
N ASP A 169 -10.02 -0.88 13.15
CA ASP A 169 -11.10 -1.70 13.72
C ASP A 169 -10.81 -3.18 13.53
N PRO A 170 -10.04 -3.81 14.44
CA PRO A 170 -9.71 -5.24 14.36
C PRO A 170 -10.93 -6.16 14.44
N SER A 171 -12.06 -5.66 14.92
CA SER A 171 -13.31 -6.41 15.10
C SER A 171 -14.20 -6.42 13.86
N SER A 172 -13.84 -5.69 12.82
CA SER A 172 -14.64 -5.54 11.61
C SER A 172 -14.95 -6.87 10.93
N GLU A 173 -16.22 -7.16 10.68
CA GLU A 173 -16.68 -8.35 9.95
C GLU A 173 -16.26 -8.37 8.47
N LEU A 174 -15.72 -7.26 7.96
CA LEU A 174 -15.18 -7.15 6.60
C LEU A 174 -13.77 -7.75 6.49
N LEU A 175 -13.16 -8.08 7.61
CA LEU A 175 -11.85 -8.73 7.65
C LEU A 175 -12.01 -10.25 7.72
N PRO A 176 -11.12 -11.01 7.08
CA PRO A 176 -11.07 -12.44 7.31
C PRO A 176 -10.58 -12.71 8.74
N ARG A 177 -10.88 -13.90 9.27
CA ARG A 177 -10.30 -14.34 10.54
C ARG A 177 -8.81 -14.54 10.39
N LEU A 178 -8.03 -13.67 10.99
CA LEU A 178 -6.58 -13.79 11.05
C LEU A 178 -6.15 -14.74 12.18
N PRO A 179 -4.92 -15.29 12.14
CA PRO A 179 -4.37 -16.10 13.22
C PRO A 179 -4.44 -15.38 14.57
N ALA A 180 -4.79 -16.07 15.66
CA ALA A 180 -5.03 -15.51 16.97
C ALA A 180 -3.84 -14.74 17.57
N THR A 181 -2.62 -15.06 17.13
CA THR A 181 -1.38 -14.38 17.54
C THR A 181 -1.23 -12.96 16.99
N VAL A 182 -2.10 -12.56 16.08
CA VAL A 182 -2.12 -11.21 15.44
C VAL A 182 -3.17 -10.31 16.10
N ALA A 183 -3.90 -10.78 17.13
CA ALA A 183 -4.97 -10.01 17.75
C ALA A 183 -4.42 -8.76 18.45
N HIS A 184 -4.73 -7.59 17.91
CA HIS A 184 -4.50 -6.32 18.59
C HIS A 184 -5.74 -5.92 19.38
N ALA A 185 -5.55 -5.58 20.65
CA ALA A 185 -6.63 -5.10 21.53
C ALA A 185 -6.91 -3.60 21.33
N GLU A 186 -5.94 -2.86 20.81
CA GLU A 186 -6.00 -1.41 20.68
C GLU A 186 -6.06 -0.95 19.22
N ALA A 187 -7.00 -0.06 18.94
CA ALA A 187 -7.09 0.59 17.64
C ALA A 187 -5.92 1.56 17.44
N ARG A 188 -5.36 1.56 16.22
CA ARG A 188 -4.22 2.42 15.82
C ARG A 188 -4.52 3.13 14.52
N ILE A 189 -3.95 4.32 14.36
CA ILE A 189 -4.09 5.13 13.17
C ILE A 189 -2.71 5.40 12.54
N PHE A 190 -2.62 5.22 11.23
CA PHE A 190 -1.43 5.58 10.46
C PHE A 190 -1.46 7.05 10.06
N ALA A 191 -0.31 7.63 9.67
CA ALA A 191 -0.26 8.97 9.08
C ALA A 191 -1.22 9.08 7.88
N GLY A 192 -1.20 8.08 7.01
CA GLY A 192 -2.15 7.98 5.90
C GLY A 192 -2.01 6.71 5.10
N THR A 193 -2.92 6.54 4.14
CA THR A 193 -2.93 5.41 3.20
C THR A 193 -2.98 5.96 1.77
N VAL A 194 -2.04 5.54 0.93
CA VAL A 194 -1.92 5.93 -0.47
C VAL A 194 -2.19 4.72 -1.36
N LEU A 195 -3.18 4.81 -2.22
CA LEU A 195 -3.64 3.74 -3.10
C LEU A 195 -3.38 4.11 -4.56
N VAL A 196 -2.54 3.34 -5.24
CA VAL A 196 -2.18 3.58 -6.65
C VAL A 196 -2.81 2.52 -7.53
N ALA A 197 -3.62 2.95 -8.50
CA ALA A 197 -4.40 2.08 -9.39
C ALA A 197 -5.26 1.05 -8.62
N PRO A 198 -6.08 1.47 -7.63
CA PRO A 198 -6.92 0.57 -6.85
C PRO A 198 -8.10 0.04 -7.65
N PHE A 199 -8.71 -1.03 -7.13
CA PHE A 199 -9.97 -1.57 -7.59
C PHE A 199 -10.97 -1.70 -6.43
N SER A 200 -12.27 -1.69 -6.74
CA SER A 200 -13.32 -1.70 -5.71
C SER A 200 -13.52 -3.08 -5.06
N SER A 201 -13.48 -4.14 -5.88
CA SER A 201 -13.52 -5.55 -5.45
C SER A 201 -13.04 -6.45 -6.58
N LEU A 202 -12.64 -7.69 -6.28
CA LEU A 202 -12.24 -8.63 -7.33
C LEU A 202 -13.39 -8.95 -8.30
N PRO A 203 -14.63 -9.21 -7.88
CA PRO A 203 -15.74 -9.39 -8.80
C PRO A 203 -15.94 -8.20 -9.75
N SER A 204 -15.92 -6.98 -9.25
CA SER A 204 -16.03 -5.76 -10.06
C SER A 204 -14.83 -5.58 -11.00
N LEU A 205 -13.63 -5.90 -10.51
CA LEU A 205 -12.41 -5.86 -11.32
C LEU A 205 -12.50 -6.80 -12.52
N LEU A 206 -12.90 -8.07 -12.33
CA LEU A 206 -12.94 -9.08 -13.38
C LEU A 206 -13.86 -8.69 -14.55
N LEU A 207 -14.92 -7.92 -14.28
CA LEU A 207 -15.80 -7.38 -15.31
C LEU A 207 -15.16 -6.28 -16.16
N THR A 208 -14.11 -5.62 -15.64
CA THR A 208 -13.45 -4.49 -16.30
C THR A 208 -12.00 -4.80 -16.70
N TYR A 209 -11.40 -5.82 -16.09
CA TYR A 209 -10.00 -6.18 -16.25
C TYR A 209 -9.68 -6.69 -17.64
N ARG A 210 -8.53 -6.25 -18.16
CA ARG A 210 -8.00 -6.70 -19.45
C ARG A 210 -6.59 -7.22 -19.26
N ILE A 211 -6.35 -8.49 -19.55
CA ILE A 211 -5.01 -9.08 -19.51
C ILE A 211 -4.16 -8.41 -20.58
N GLY A 212 -3.04 -7.77 -20.13
CA GLY A 212 -2.14 -7.03 -21.03
C GLY A 212 -2.82 -5.86 -21.74
N GLY A 213 -3.91 -5.33 -21.17
CA GLY A 213 -4.67 -4.23 -21.77
C GLY A 213 -5.52 -4.60 -22.99
N ILE A 214 -5.55 -5.88 -23.40
CA ILE A 214 -6.17 -6.33 -24.67
C ILE A 214 -7.33 -7.29 -24.42
N LEU A 215 -7.08 -8.41 -23.71
CA LEU A 215 -8.03 -9.49 -23.56
C LEU A 215 -8.96 -9.27 -22.34
N PRO A 216 -10.28 -8.98 -22.55
CA PRO A 216 -11.20 -8.81 -21.43
C PRO A 216 -11.50 -10.16 -20.77
N VAL A 217 -11.41 -10.24 -19.43
CA VAL A 217 -11.63 -11.50 -18.69
C VAL A 217 -13.10 -11.85 -18.66
N LEU A 218 -13.96 -11.03 -18.07
CA LEU A 218 -15.41 -11.29 -17.94
C LEU A 218 -16.28 -10.16 -18.51
N ALA A 219 -15.74 -9.23 -19.28
CA ALA A 219 -16.52 -8.13 -19.86
C ALA A 219 -17.72 -8.58 -20.71
N PRO A 220 -17.69 -9.72 -21.43
CA PRO A 220 -18.87 -10.24 -22.15
C PRO A 220 -20.05 -10.57 -21.24
N LEU A 221 -19.83 -10.78 -19.95
CA LEU A 221 -20.89 -11.09 -18.99
C LEU A 221 -21.62 -9.86 -18.43
N ARG A 222 -21.14 -8.64 -18.73
CA ARG A 222 -21.77 -7.40 -18.23
C ARG A 222 -23.28 -7.29 -18.46
N PRO A 223 -23.85 -7.74 -19.59
CA PRO A 223 -25.30 -7.70 -19.81
C PRO A 223 -26.08 -8.75 -19.01
N TYR A 224 -25.43 -9.70 -18.34
CA TYR A 224 -26.05 -10.87 -17.72
C TYR A 224 -25.87 -10.89 -16.20
N PRO A 225 -26.57 -10.05 -15.41
CA PRO A 225 -26.37 -9.93 -13.96
C PRO A 225 -26.63 -11.25 -13.19
N VAL A 226 -27.56 -12.09 -13.65
CA VAL A 226 -27.81 -13.39 -13.02
C VAL A 226 -26.60 -14.31 -13.13
N LEU A 227 -25.96 -14.35 -14.29
CA LEU A 227 -24.75 -15.15 -14.51
C LEU A 227 -23.55 -14.59 -13.74
N GLN A 228 -23.44 -13.25 -13.65
CA GLN A 228 -22.42 -12.60 -12.80
C GLN A 228 -22.58 -13.02 -11.33
N ASN A 229 -23.80 -12.94 -10.79
CA ASN A 229 -24.07 -13.30 -9.40
C ASN A 229 -23.79 -14.79 -9.13
N TRP A 230 -24.12 -15.66 -10.07
CA TRP A 230 -23.80 -17.08 -9.99
C TRP A 230 -22.28 -17.31 -9.96
N LEU A 231 -21.51 -16.71 -10.87
CA LEU A 231 -20.04 -16.81 -10.90
C LEU A 231 -19.40 -16.19 -9.64
N ASN A 232 -19.91 -15.07 -9.14
CA ASN A 232 -19.44 -14.43 -7.91
C ASN A 232 -19.53 -15.34 -6.68
N GLY A 233 -20.44 -16.33 -6.70
CA GLY A 233 -20.55 -17.37 -5.68
C GLY A 233 -19.33 -18.28 -5.58
N TYR A 234 -18.57 -18.44 -6.68
CA TYR A 234 -17.38 -19.27 -6.75
C TYR A 234 -16.08 -18.51 -6.47
N ILE A 235 -16.12 -17.17 -6.40
CA ILE A 235 -14.96 -16.36 -6.05
C ILE A 235 -14.81 -16.40 -4.52
N LEU A 236 -13.76 -17.10 -4.05
CA LEU A 236 -13.45 -17.21 -2.62
C LEU A 236 -12.84 -15.89 -2.10
N ASP A 237 -11.80 -15.41 -2.77
CA ASP A 237 -11.09 -14.19 -2.43
C ASP A 237 -11.77 -12.98 -3.09
N LYS A 238 -12.66 -12.31 -2.37
CA LYS A 238 -13.50 -11.24 -2.94
C LYS A 238 -12.82 -9.88 -2.96
N TRP A 239 -11.82 -9.65 -2.13
CA TRP A 239 -11.11 -8.39 -2.02
C TRP A 239 -12.06 -7.19 -1.96
N ARG A 240 -12.86 -7.11 -0.91
CA ARG A 240 -13.91 -6.08 -0.70
C ARG A 240 -13.31 -4.72 -0.34
N ASN A 241 -12.49 -4.16 -1.21
CA ASN A 241 -11.68 -2.97 -0.91
C ASN A 241 -12.54 -1.74 -0.64
N MET A 242 -13.59 -1.51 -1.45
CA MET A 242 -14.48 -0.38 -1.25
C MET A 242 -15.16 -0.44 0.12
N ASP A 243 -15.72 -1.60 0.48
CA ASP A 243 -16.40 -1.76 1.76
C ASP A 243 -15.44 -1.55 2.93
N ARG A 244 -14.21 -2.09 2.83
CA ARG A 244 -13.16 -1.92 3.85
C ARG A 244 -12.72 -0.48 4.01
N LEU A 245 -12.57 0.25 2.92
CA LEU A 245 -12.16 1.64 2.97
C LEU A 245 -13.28 2.54 3.53
N VAL A 246 -14.53 2.27 3.21
CA VAL A 246 -15.68 2.96 3.81
C VAL A 246 -15.74 2.68 5.30
N ALA A 247 -15.64 1.40 5.71
CA ALA A 247 -15.60 1.03 7.13
C ALA A 247 -14.41 1.65 7.89
N TYR A 248 -13.25 1.76 7.25
CA TYR A 248 -12.11 2.47 7.81
C TYR A 248 -12.41 3.95 8.09
N VAL A 249 -12.99 4.67 7.12
CA VAL A 249 -13.38 6.08 7.29
C VAL A 249 -14.41 6.24 8.41
N ASP A 250 -15.38 5.33 8.50
CA ASP A 250 -16.39 5.34 9.56
C ASP A 250 -15.81 4.97 10.92
N ALA A 251 -14.86 4.04 11.00
CA ALA A 251 -14.14 3.68 12.22
C ALA A 251 -13.37 4.90 12.78
N LEU A 252 -12.69 5.67 11.93
CA LEU A 252 -11.98 6.89 12.35
C LEU A 252 -12.90 7.96 12.93
N ALA A 253 -14.15 8.00 12.48
CA ALA A 253 -15.15 8.95 12.97
C ALA A 253 -15.88 8.48 14.23
N SER A 254 -15.99 7.17 14.44
CA SER A 254 -16.82 6.56 15.50
C SER A 254 -16.03 6.08 16.71
N HIS A 255 -14.83 5.50 16.54
CA HIS A 255 -14.04 4.98 17.65
C HIS A 255 -13.49 6.11 18.53
N PRO A 256 -13.77 6.12 19.85
CA PRO A 256 -13.37 7.22 20.73
C PRO A 256 -11.87 7.48 20.77
N GLU A 257 -11.05 6.41 20.76
CA GLU A 257 -9.59 6.51 20.81
C GLU A 257 -9.00 7.12 19.53
N LEU A 258 -9.48 6.69 18.35
CA LEU A 258 -9.06 7.23 17.06
C LEU A 258 -9.53 8.68 16.90
N LYS A 259 -10.75 8.98 17.34
CA LYS A 259 -11.28 10.33 17.37
C LYS A 259 -10.44 11.24 18.28
N ALA A 260 -10.02 10.76 19.46
CA ALA A 260 -9.15 11.51 20.35
C ALA A 260 -7.74 11.73 19.76
N ALA A 261 -7.17 10.72 19.09
CA ALA A 261 -5.90 10.87 18.38
C ALA A 261 -5.99 11.94 17.29
N ARG A 262 -7.05 11.90 16.49
CA ARG A 262 -7.30 12.90 15.42
C ARG A 262 -7.71 14.27 15.94
N ALA A 263 -8.20 14.38 17.17
CA ALA A 263 -8.42 15.69 17.79
C ALA A 263 -7.11 16.41 18.14
N ARG A 264 -6.03 15.64 18.39
CA ARG A 264 -4.67 16.15 18.62
C ARG A 264 -3.96 16.45 17.30
N ASP A 265 -4.11 15.58 16.31
CA ASP A 265 -3.58 15.75 14.94
C ASP A 265 -4.68 15.38 13.94
N ARG A 266 -5.33 16.41 13.39
CA ARG A 266 -6.50 16.26 12.52
C ARG A 266 -6.19 15.62 11.16
N GLU A 267 -4.93 15.51 10.81
CA GLU A 267 -4.49 15.03 9.51
C GLU A 267 -4.26 13.51 9.48
N LEU A 268 -4.18 12.88 10.65
CA LEU A 268 -3.98 11.43 10.74
C LEU A 268 -5.08 10.64 10.04
N GLY A 269 -4.66 9.57 9.39
CA GLY A 269 -5.54 8.63 8.72
C GLY A 269 -6.00 9.06 7.34
N SER A 270 -5.32 10.02 6.71
CA SER A 270 -5.68 10.49 5.37
C SER A 270 -5.68 9.34 4.35
N LEU A 271 -6.60 9.42 3.36
CA LEU A 271 -6.71 8.45 2.28
C LEU A 271 -6.48 9.15 0.94
N GLN A 272 -5.49 8.71 0.17
CA GLN A 272 -5.14 9.29 -1.13
C GLN A 272 -5.24 8.21 -2.22
N ILE A 273 -5.97 8.50 -3.29
CA ILE A 273 -6.15 7.61 -4.44
C ILE A 273 -5.50 8.25 -5.65
N ILE A 274 -4.62 7.51 -6.35
CA ILE A 274 -3.96 7.98 -7.57
C ILE A 274 -4.20 6.97 -8.68
N HIS A 275 -4.67 7.42 -9.85
CA HIS A 275 -4.92 6.54 -10.99
C HIS A 275 -4.56 7.20 -12.31
N ALA A 276 -3.96 6.45 -13.24
CA ALA A 276 -3.73 6.93 -14.59
C ALA A 276 -4.98 6.69 -15.45
N VAL A 277 -5.43 7.72 -16.17
CA VAL A 277 -6.57 7.61 -17.10
C VAL A 277 -6.28 6.62 -18.23
N ASN A 278 -5.00 6.55 -18.64
CA ASN A 278 -4.54 5.61 -19.67
C ASN A 278 -4.16 4.21 -19.12
N ASP A 279 -4.59 3.85 -17.91
CA ASP A 279 -4.45 2.49 -17.39
C ASP A 279 -5.32 1.52 -18.21
N ARG A 280 -4.66 0.54 -18.84
CA ARG A 280 -5.32 -0.45 -19.70
C ARG A 280 -5.62 -1.77 -18.99
N ASP A 281 -5.00 -2.01 -17.82
CA ASP A 281 -5.19 -3.22 -17.03
C ASP A 281 -6.37 -3.04 -16.06
N ILE A 282 -6.34 -2.00 -15.23
CA ILE A 282 -7.43 -1.62 -14.32
C ILE A 282 -7.98 -0.27 -14.76
N SER A 283 -9.26 -0.23 -15.15
CA SER A 283 -9.89 1.01 -15.55
C SER A 283 -9.93 2.02 -14.39
N PHE A 284 -9.58 3.29 -14.64
CA PHE A 284 -9.70 4.38 -13.68
C PHE A 284 -11.13 4.59 -13.15
N GLN A 285 -12.13 4.00 -13.80
CA GLN A 285 -13.51 3.95 -13.31
C GLN A 285 -13.61 3.27 -11.93
N GLN A 286 -12.71 2.33 -11.61
CA GLN A 286 -12.64 1.72 -10.29
C GLN A 286 -12.34 2.78 -9.21
N SER A 287 -11.41 3.70 -9.46
CA SER A 287 -11.12 4.83 -8.56
C SER A 287 -12.25 5.86 -8.51
N ARG A 288 -12.98 6.08 -9.62
CA ARG A 288 -14.19 6.92 -9.60
C ARG A 288 -15.28 6.33 -8.70
N MET A 289 -15.47 5.01 -8.75
CA MET A 289 -16.43 4.32 -7.86
C MET A 289 -16.04 4.50 -6.38
N LEU A 290 -14.77 4.33 -6.05
CA LEU A 290 -14.25 4.57 -4.71
C LEU A 290 -14.47 6.02 -4.28
N TRP A 291 -14.08 6.98 -5.12
CA TRP A 291 -14.29 8.39 -4.83
C TRP A 291 -15.76 8.72 -4.54
N LYS A 292 -16.68 8.25 -5.40
CA LYS A 292 -18.11 8.46 -5.21
C LYS A 292 -18.64 7.89 -3.89
N ALA A 293 -18.09 6.75 -3.44
CA ALA A 293 -18.47 6.14 -2.16
C ALA A 293 -18.10 7.02 -0.95
N PHE A 294 -17.02 7.83 -1.06
CA PHE A 294 -16.59 8.72 0.02
C PHE A 294 -17.19 10.11 -0.04
N SER A 295 -17.28 10.69 -1.24
CA SER A 295 -17.69 12.08 -1.44
C SER A 295 -19.19 12.24 -1.69
N GLY A 296 -19.87 11.21 -2.12
CA GLY A 296 -21.22 11.28 -2.65
C GLY A 296 -21.30 11.89 -4.06
N GLU A 297 -20.20 12.43 -4.57
CA GLU A 297 -20.10 13.14 -5.83
C GLU A 297 -19.38 12.31 -6.90
N ASP A 298 -19.72 12.53 -8.15
CA ASP A 298 -18.97 11.95 -9.26
C ASP A 298 -17.90 12.94 -9.74
N VAL A 299 -16.76 12.39 -10.21
CA VAL A 299 -15.70 13.18 -10.82
C VAL A 299 -15.71 12.96 -12.33
N VAL A 300 -15.87 14.03 -13.08
CA VAL A 300 -15.79 13.99 -14.53
C VAL A 300 -14.32 14.03 -14.93
N VAL A 301 -13.85 12.94 -15.52
CA VAL A 301 -12.50 12.82 -16.08
C VAL A 301 -12.68 12.56 -17.57
N GLY A 302 -12.20 13.47 -18.41
CA GLY A 302 -12.19 13.25 -19.87
C GLY A 302 -11.14 12.19 -20.25
N ASP A 303 -11.39 11.43 -21.30
CA ASP A 303 -10.47 10.39 -21.80
C ASP A 303 -9.09 10.94 -22.21
N LYS A 304 -8.97 12.25 -22.39
CA LYS A 304 -7.75 13.00 -22.72
C LYS A 304 -7.69 14.33 -21.94
N GLY A 305 -8.25 14.34 -20.74
CA GLY A 305 -8.28 15.56 -19.92
C GLY A 305 -6.98 15.76 -19.13
N PRO A 306 -6.70 17.02 -18.70
CA PRO A 306 -5.61 17.31 -17.78
C PRO A 306 -5.77 16.54 -16.47
N ALA A 307 -4.66 16.39 -15.72
CA ALA A 307 -4.70 15.81 -14.39
C ALA A 307 -5.79 16.49 -13.53
N VAL A 308 -6.63 15.67 -12.91
CA VAL A 308 -7.72 16.15 -12.06
C VAL A 308 -7.45 15.70 -10.63
N ARG A 309 -7.35 16.66 -9.72
CA ARG A 309 -7.31 16.39 -8.28
C ARG A 309 -8.60 16.89 -7.63
N ARG A 310 -9.18 16.05 -6.80
CA ARG A 310 -10.33 16.38 -5.94
C ARG A 310 -10.02 15.93 -4.53
N GLU A 311 -10.55 16.64 -3.57
CA GLU A 311 -10.36 16.36 -2.16
C GLU A 311 -11.65 16.67 -1.39
N VAL A 312 -12.00 15.78 -0.47
CA VAL A 312 -13.04 16.01 0.53
C VAL A 312 -12.38 16.14 1.88
N ASP A 313 -12.57 17.28 2.50
CA ASP A 313 -12.16 17.53 3.86
C ASP A 313 -13.30 17.18 4.82
N GLY A 314 -13.23 15.97 5.34
CA GLY A 314 -14.23 15.45 6.30
C GLY A 314 -13.97 15.84 7.75
N ARG A 315 -12.98 16.69 8.04
CA ARG A 315 -12.49 16.98 9.40
C ARG A 315 -13.55 17.55 10.33
N GLU A 316 -14.46 18.38 9.83
CA GLU A 316 -15.58 18.92 10.63
C GLU A 316 -16.53 17.81 11.11
N ALA A 317 -16.72 16.75 10.29
CA ALA A 317 -17.51 15.58 10.64
C ALA A 317 -16.70 14.49 11.38
N GLY A 318 -15.45 14.76 11.77
CA GLY A 318 -14.55 13.77 12.38
C GLY A 318 -13.99 12.74 11.40
N ARG A 319 -14.25 12.87 10.10
CA ARG A 319 -13.77 11.98 9.04
C ARG A 319 -12.37 12.38 8.56
N PRO A 320 -11.55 11.45 8.03
CA PRO A 320 -10.25 11.79 7.47
C PRO A 320 -10.39 12.60 6.18
N ARG A 321 -9.31 13.24 5.79
CA ARG A 321 -9.18 13.80 4.46
C ARG A 321 -9.10 12.67 3.44
N VAL A 322 -9.93 12.73 2.41
CA VAL A 322 -9.91 11.79 1.28
C VAL A 322 -9.61 12.55 0.01
N GLY A 323 -8.57 12.15 -0.71
CA GLY A 323 -8.18 12.76 -1.98
C GLY A 323 -8.19 11.74 -3.13
N VAL A 324 -8.51 12.21 -4.35
CA VAL A 324 -8.31 11.45 -5.58
C VAL A 324 -7.57 12.31 -6.59
N GLU A 325 -6.60 11.70 -7.27
CA GLU A 325 -5.84 12.35 -8.33
C GLU A 325 -5.81 11.45 -9.58
N PHE A 326 -6.36 11.94 -10.68
CA PHE A 326 -6.33 11.27 -11.97
C PHE A 326 -5.27 11.90 -12.86
N LEU A 327 -4.34 11.08 -13.33
CA LEU A 327 -3.24 11.50 -14.20
C LEU A 327 -3.49 11.03 -15.63
N GLU A 328 -3.18 11.88 -16.62
CA GLU A 328 -3.35 11.56 -18.03
C GLU A 328 -2.50 10.35 -18.46
N TYR A 329 -1.27 10.28 -17.92
CA TYR A 329 -0.27 9.27 -18.27
C TYR A 329 0.16 8.46 -17.07
N GLY A 330 0.86 7.35 -17.33
CA GLY A 330 1.47 6.49 -16.32
C GLY A 330 1.15 5.01 -16.53
N GLY A 331 -0.03 4.73 -17.08
CA GLY A 331 -0.53 3.36 -17.22
C GLY A 331 -0.60 2.65 -15.87
N HIS A 332 -0.76 1.33 -15.90
CA HIS A 332 -0.95 0.55 -14.68
C HIS A 332 0.32 0.46 -13.81
N ASN A 333 1.46 0.25 -14.45
CA ASN A 333 2.67 -0.13 -13.72
C ASN A 333 3.60 1.05 -13.42
N ARG A 334 3.73 2.02 -14.34
CA ARG A 334 4.70 3.10 -14.20
C ARG A 334 4.20 4.23 -13.30
N ILE A 335 2.88 4.42 -13.18
CA ILE A 335 2.29 5.50 -12.39
C ILE A 335 2.83 5.55 -10.95
N VAL A 336 3.14 4.40 -10.36
CA VAL A 336 3.64 4.31 -8.97
C VAL A 336 4.98 5.02 -8.77
N THR A 337 5.74 5.26 -9.86
CA THR A 337 7.02 5.99 -9.83
C THR A 337 6.85 7.51 -10.03
N PHE A 338 5.64 8.00 -10.23
CA PHE A 338 5.42 9.42 -10.51
C PHE A 338 5.59 10.28 -9.24
N ALA A 339 5.99 11.52 -9.43
CA ALA A 339 6.18 12.47 -8.33
C ALA A 339 4.91 12.63 -7.46
N GLN A 340 3.74 12.50 -8.06
CA GLN A 340 2.45 12.59 -7.36
C GLN A 340 2.32 11.55 -6.24
N VAL A 341 2.89 10.35 -6.42
CA VAL A 341 2.87 9.32 -5.36
C VAL A 341 3.76 9.74 -4.19
N ALA A 342 4.99 10.20 -4.46
CA ALA A 342 5.87 10.72 -3.42
C ALA A 342 5.28 11.95 -2.70
N LEU A 343 4.63 12.85 -3.46
CA LEU A 343 3.93 14.00 -2.90
C LEU A 343 2.74 13.58 -2.02
N ALA A 344 1.99 12.54 -2.42
CA ALA A 344 0.89 12.02 -1.61
C ALA A 344 1.39 11.40 -0.30
N VAL A 345 2.51 10.67 -0.34
CA VAL A 345 3.19 10.15 0.86
C VAL A 345 3.69 11.28 1.75
N GLY A 346 4.32 12.31 1.16
CA GLY A 346 4.77 13.50 1.90
C GLY A 346 3.59 14.21 2.59
N ARG A 347 2.49 14.42 1.88
CA ARG A 347 1.27 15.02 2.45
C ARG A 347 0.69 14.21 3.62
N ALA A 348 0.74 12.87 3.53
CA ALA A 348 0.27 12.01 4.61
C ALA A 348 1.08 12.23 5.91
N PHE A 349 2.39 12.43 5.79
CA PHE A 349 3.25 12.71 6.96
C PHE A 349 3.18 14.15 7.46
N GLU A 350 2.94 15.11 6.57
CA GLU A 350 2.91 16.54 6.92
C GLU A 350 1.51 17.01 7.33
N GLY A 351 0.53 16.13 7.22
CA GLY A 351 -0.85 16.47 7.52
C GLY A 351 -1.48 17.47 6.53
N ARG A 352 -1.07 17.44 5.24
CA ARG A 352 -1.53 18.37 4.20
C ARG A 352 -2.32 17.71 3.09
#